data_1609fb04d2efa8ac55a2f6aee403d057
#
_entry.id   1609fb04d2efa8ac55a2f6aee403d057
#
_cell.length_a   1.000
_cell.length_b   1.000
_cell.length_c   1.000
_cell.angle_alpha   90.00
_cell.angle_beta   90.00
_cell.angle_gamma   90.00
#
_symmetry.space_group_name_H-M   'P 1'
#
loop_
_entity.id
_entity.type
_entity.pdbx_description
1 polymer ?
#
loop_
_entity_poly.entity_id
_entity_poly.type
_entity_poly.pdbx_seq_one_letter_code
_entity_poly.pdbx_strand_id
1 'polypeptide(L)'
;GGYIKAIYPSEPDNVQKITVRENETDGRCALYLSVLQELFNTDETLQSDTEYVSVDLTETPLTKGEIQAIAWRFGELTERRPLTFTFKELQDEGYLETDELLWEDGCLFKITEKNDENGTLTFDAEKWRAGNGASYFLDCTAKQNKDGTYADFEIGAFAAA
;
A
#
# COMPACT_ATOMS: atom_id res chain seq x y z
N GLY A 1 -1.42 19.54 -9.73
CA GLY A 1 -2.32 20.31 -8.92
C GLY A 1 -1.83 20.48 -7.50
N GLY A 2 -2.50 21.37 -6.77
CA GLY A 2 -2.12 21.68 -5.40
C GLY A 2 -2.14 20.49 -4.45
N TYR A 3 -3.03 19.55 -4.67
CA TYR A 3 -3.13 18.40 -3.78
C TYR A 3 -1.97 17.41 -3.96
N ILE A 4 -1.30 17.42 -5.10
CA ILE A 4 -0.10 16.59 -5.27
C ILE A 4 0.95 17.00 -4.24
N LYS A 5 1.07 18.29 -3.96
CA LYS A 5 2.00 18.77 -2.93
C LYS A 5 1.62 18.31 -1.54
N ALA A 6 0.32 18.15 -1.27
CA ALA A 6 -0.16 17.66 0.02
C ALA A 6 0.02 16.16 0.16
N ILE A 7 0.02 15.43 -0.96
CA ILE A 7 0.11 13.98 -0.99
C ILE A 7 1.55 13.50 -1.03
N TYR A 8 2.38 14.21 -1.77
CA TYR A 8 3.81 13.90 -1.83
C TYR A 8 4.45 14.29 -0.52
N PRO A 9 4.89 13.33 0.29
CA PRO A 9 5.77 13.68 1.40
C PRO A 9 7.12 13.99 0.78
N SER A 10 7.30 15.26 0.40
CA SER A 10 8.50 15.68 -0.32
C SER A 10 9.77 15.69 0.54
N GLU A 11 9.61 15.50 1.84
CA GLU A 11 10.75 15.51 2.75
C GLU A 11 11.39 14.14 2.84
N PRO A 12 12.70 14.04 2.58
CA PRO A 12 13.43 12.80 2.81
C PRO A 12 13.31 12.25 4.22
N ASP A 13 12.98 13.11 5.18
CA ASP A 13 12.79 12.72 6.58
C ASP A 13 11.71 11.64 6.75
N ASN A 14 10.69 11.64 5.91
CA ASN A 14 9.65 10.63 5.99
C ASN A 14 10.17 9.24 5.62
N VAL A 15 11.09 9.17 4.67
CA VAL A 15 11.75 7.93 4.31
C VAL A 15 12.66 7.46 5.43
N GLN A 16 13.37 8.39 6.07
CA GLN A 16 14.23 8.08 7.23
C GLN A 16 13.40 7.53 8.39
N LYS A 17 12.19 8.04 8.59
CA LYS A 17 11.30 7.55 9.63
C LYS A 17 10.92 6.10 9.43
N ILE A 18 10.73 5.63 8.20
CA ILE A 18 10.49 4.22 7.94
C ILE A 18 11.66 3.38 8.45
N THR A 19 12.88 3.78 8.11
CA THR A 19 14.09 3.06 8.54
C THR A 19 14.22 3.02 10.05
N VAL A 20 13.97 4.16 10.71
CA VAL A 20 14.03 4.25 12.16
C VAL A 20 12.97 3.35 12.80
N ARG A 21 11.75 3.35 12.26
CA ARG A 21 10.66 2.51 12.76
C ARG A 21 10.98 1.04 12.64
N GLU A 22 11.60 0.62 11.56
CA GLU A 22 12.00 -0.78 11.38
C GLU A 22 12.91 -1.25 12.51
N ASN A 23 13.72 -0.35 13.06
CA ASN A 23 14.69 -0.68 14.09
C ASN A 23 14.14 -0.52 15.51
N GLU A 24 13.15 0.34 15.71
CA GLU A 24 12.72 0.74 17.05
C GLU A 24 11.33 0.23 17.44
N THR A 25 10.51 -0.13 16.50
CA THR A 25 9.13 -0.53 16.75
C THR A 25 8.81 -1.88 16.14
N ASP A 26 7.54 -2.11 15.89
CA ASP A 26 7.09 -3.36 15.32
C ASP A 26 7.31 -3.31 13.82
N GLY A 27 8.08 -3.52 13.13
CA GLY A 27 8.39 -3.48 11.70
C GLY A 27 7.21 -3.50 10.71
N ARG A 28 6.03 -3.00 11.11
CA ARG A 28 4.86 -2.95 10.21
C ARG A 28 5.13 -2.15 8.94
N CYS A 29 5.85 -1.04 9.07
CA CYS A 29 6.15 -0.22 7.90
C CYS A 29 6.96 -0.99 6.87
N ALA A 30 7.98 -1.71 7.31
CA ALA A 30 8.81 -2.52 6.42
C ALA A 30 8.01 -3.68 5.83
N LEU A 31 7.21 -4.33 6.66
CA LEU A 31 6.36 -5.44 6.21
C LEU A 31 5.41 -4.98 5.13
N TYR A 32 4.65 -3.92 5.39
CA TYR A 32 3.65 -3.46 4.43
C TYR A 32 4.27 -2.91 3.16
N LEU A 33 5.42 -2.27 3.25
CA LEU A 33 6.14 -1.86 2.04
C LEU A 33 6.52 -3.09 1.20
N SER A 34 6.99 -4.17 1.82
CA SER A 34 7.33 -5.40 1.09
C SER A 34 6.10 -6.05 0.47
N VAL A 35 4.95 -6.01 1.17
CA VAL A 35 3.67 -6.52 0.64
C VAL A 35 3.27 -5.73 -0.60
N LEU A 36 3.35 -4.41 -0.53
CA LEU A 36 3.01 -3.52 -1.65
C LEU A 36 3.91 -3.80 -2.87
N GLN A 37 5.20 -4.01 -2.65
CA GLN A 37 6.13 -4.33 -3.73
C GLN A 37 5.83 -5.67 -4.38
N GLU A 38 5.55 -6.69 -3.57
CA GLU A 38 5.19 -8.00 -4.07
C GLU A 38 3.90 -7.93 -4.90
N LEU A 39 2.93 -7.18 -4.40
CA LEU A 39 1.65 -6.99 -5.07
C LEU A 39 1.84 -6.21 -6.38
N PHE A 40 2.69 -5.21 -6.39
CA PHE A 40 3.02 -4.44 -7.59
C PHE A 40 3.63 -5.37 -8.66
N ASN A 41 4.50 -6.28 -8.26
CA ASN A 41 5.17 -7.19 -9.17
C ASN A 41 4.31 -8.39 -9.60
N THR A 42 3.13 -8.55 -9.00
CA THR A 42 2.17 -9.59 -9.37
C THR A 42 1.23 -9.01 -10.41
N ASP A 43 1.00 -9.74 -11.51
CA ASP A 43 0.14 -9.30 -12.60
C ASP A 43 0.52 -7.91 -13.09
N GLU A 44 1.72 -7.80 -13.61
CA GLU A 44 2.33 -6.53 -14.02
C GLU A 44 1.54 -5.77 -15.09
N THR A 45 0.71 -6.47 -15.85
CA THR A 45 -0.09 -5.82 -16.89
C THR A 45 -1.12 -4.85 -16.32
N LEU A 46 -1.52 -5.02 -15.06
CA LEU A 46 -2.47 -4.10 -14.44
C LEU A 46 -1.94 -2.67 -14.33
N GLN A 47 -0.64 -2.50 -14.12
CA GLN A 47 -0.09 -1.15 -13.98
C GLN A 47 0.53 -0.59 -15.27
N SER A 48 0.34 -1.24 -16.40
CA SER A 48 0.88 -0.76 -17.68
C SER A 48 0.39 0.66 -17.99
N ASP A 49 1.31 1.53 -18.36
CA ASP A 49 1.03 2.91 -18.73
C ASP A 49 0.35 3.74 -17.63
N THR A 50 0.50 3.34 -16.38
CA THR A 50 -0.02 4.13 -15.26
C THR A 50 1.00 5.16 -14.80
N GLU A 51 0.49 6.25 -14.25
CA GLU A 51 1.30 7.34 -13.69
C GLU A 51 1.32 7.29 -12.16
N TYR A 52 0.25 6.80 -11.54
CA TYR A 52 0.03 6.90 -10.10
C TYR A 52 -0.05 5.54 -9.41
N VAL A 53 0.40 5.53 -8.16
CA VAL A 53 0.07 4.48 -7.20
C VAL A 53 -0.57 5.15 -5.99
N SER A 54 -1.78 4.75 -5.62
CA SER A 54 -2.41 5.24 -4.40
C SER A 54 -2.37 4.15 -3.34
N VAL A 55 -1.98 4.52 -2.13
CA VAL A 55 -1.78 3.58 -1.04
C VAL A 55 -2.82 3.87 0.04
N ASP A 56 -3.76 2.95 0.22
CA ASP A 56 -4.79 3.03 1.24
C ASP A 56 -4.41 2.11 2.40
N LEU A 57 -3.89 2.70 3.46
CA LEU A 57 -3.54 2.00 4.69
C LEU A 57 -4.42 2.45 5.86
N THR A 58 -5.63 2.95 5.55
CA THR A 58 -6.56 3.42 6.57
C THR A 58 -7.08 2.30 7.48
N GLU A 59 -7.05 1.06 7.01
CA GLU A 59 -7.46 -0.10 7.80
C GLU A 59 -6.29 -0.77 8.51
N THR A 60 -5.29 0.02 8.88
CA THR A 60 -4.12 -0.40 9.65
C THR A 60 -3.94 0.58 10.82
N PRO A 61 -3.18 0.20 11.85
CA PRO A 61 -2.92 1.12 12.97
C PRO A 61 -1.80 2.12 12.71
N LEU A 62 -1.32 2.24 11.48
CA LEU A 62 -0.25 3.16 11.15
C LEU A 62 -0.70 4.60 11.27
N THR A 63 0.22 5.47 11.67
CA THR A 63 -0.04 6.91 11.72
C THR A 63 -0.05 7.49 10.31
N LYS A 64 -0.63 8.67 10.18
CA LYS A 64 -0.66 9.38 8.91
C LYS A 64 0.74 9.61 8.35
N GLY A 65 1.68 9.97 9.21
CA GLY A 65 3.07 10.18 8.80
C GLY A 65 3.72 8.90 8.29
N GLU A 66 3.46 7.77 8.95
CA GLU A 66 3.96 6.48 8.52
C GLU A 66 3.39 6.08 7.15
N ILE A 67 2.08 6.31 6.96
CA ILE A 67 1.43 6.03 5.68
C ILE A 67 2.04 6.86 4.56
N GLN A 68 2.24 8.14 4.79
CA GLN A 68 2.85 9.02 3.81
C GLN A 68 4.28 8.59 3.47
N ALA A 69 5.05 8.19 4.47
CA ALA A 69 6.41 7.73 4.27
C ALA A 69 6.46 6.44 3.44
N ILE A 70 5.56 5.50 3.72
CA ILE A 70 5.46 4.26 2.93
C ILE A 70 5.08 4.59 1.49
N ALA A 71 4.09 5.45 1.29
CA ALA A 71 3.65 5.84 -0.04
C ALA A 71 4.78 6.51 -0.83
N TRP A 72 5.52 7.40 -0.20
CA TRP A 72 6.67 8.06 -0.82
C TRP A 72 7.69 7.03 -1.31
N ARG A 73 8.08 6.11 -0.43
CA ARG A 73 9.07 5.09 -0.76
C ARG A 73 8.56 4.14 -1.86
N PHE A 74 7.30 3.77 -1.78
CA PHE A 74 6.67 2.92 -2.78
C PHE A 74 6.65 3.61 -4.16
N GLY A 75 6.37 4.91 -4.18
CA GLY A 75 6.43 5.71 -5.40
C GLY A 75 7.84 5.71 -6.01
N GLU A 76 8.86 5.86 -5.19
CA GLU A 76 10.24 5.78 -5.67
C GLU A 76 10.56 4.42 -6.27
N LEU A 77 10.20 3.35 -5.56
CA LEU A 77 10.52 1.98 -5.98
C LEU A 77 9.76 1.56 -7.25
N THR A 78 8.61 2.13 -7.49
CA THR A 78 7.78 1.79 -8.65
C THR A 78 7.91 2.80 -9.79
N GLU A 79 8.64 3.89 -9.56
CA GLU A 79 8.75 5.01 -10.50
C GLU A 79 7.37 5.57 -10.87
N ARG A 80 6.49 5.65 -9.89
CA ARG A 80 5.15 6.20 -10.02
C ARG A 80 4.96 7.34 -9.02
N ARG A 81 4.00 8.21 -9.30
CA ARG A 81 3.64 9.31 -8.41
C ARG A 81 2.77 8.77 -7.28
N PRO A 82 3.21 8.90 -6.01
CA PRO A 82 2.45 8.32 -4.90
C PRO A 82 1.31 9.21 -4.44
N LEU A 83 0.19 8.57 -4.16
CA LEU A 83 -0.97 9.17 -3.50
C LEU A 83 -1.30 8.33 -2.27
N THR A 84 -2.04 8.92 -1.33
CA THR A 84 -2.51 8.20 -0.15
C THR A 84 -4.04 8.26 -0.07
N PHE A 85 -4.69 8.23 -1.20
CA PHE A 85 -6.15 8.32 -1.29
C PHE A 85 -6.80 6.95 -1.27
N THR A 86 -7.94 6.87 -0.58
CA THR A 86 -8.86 5.75 -0.67
C THR A 86 -9.60 5.81 -2.00
N PHE A 87 -10.36 4.76 -2.33
CA PHE A 87 -11.19 4.74 -3.53
C PHE A 87 -12.13 5.96 -3.57
N LYS A 88 -12.80 6.22 -2.43
CA LYS A 88 -13.73 7.36 -2.35
C LYS A 88 -13.02 8.68 -2.54
N GLU A 89 -11.86 8.85 -1.95
CA GLU A 89 -11.08 10.08 -2.11
C GLU A 89 -10.60 10.26 -3.55
N LEU A 90 -10.23 9.18 -4.22
CA LEU A 90 -9.88 9.25 -5.65
C LEU A 90 -11.06 9.75 -6.48
N GLN A 91 -12.28 9.32 -6.16
CA GLN A 91 -13.48 9.84 -6.81
C GLN A 91 -13.73 11.31 -6.47
N ASP A 92 -13.67 11.65 -5.20
CA ASP A 92 -13.97 13.00 -4.72
C ASP A 92 -12.96 14.03 -5.26
N GLU A 93 -11.71 13.62 -5.45
CA GLU A 93 -10.64 14.49 -5.95
C GLU A 93 -10.53 14.48 -7.48
N GLY A 94 -11.41 13.76 -8.16
CA GLY A 94 -11.48 13.79 -9.62
C GLY A 94 -10.51 12.87 -10.35
N TYR A 95 -9.84 11.96 -9.65
CA TYR A 95 -8.97 10.98 -10.29
C TYR A 95 -9.74 9.86 -10.98
N LEU A 96 -10.91 9.52 -10.43
CA LEU A 96 -11.79 8.49 -10.98
C LEU A 96 -13.08 9.12 -11.45
N GLU A 97 -13.56 8.68 -12.61
CA GLU A 97 -14.90 8.99 -13.06
C GLU A 97 -15.91 8.27 -12.16
N THR A 98 -16.98 8.95 -11.79
CA THR A 98 -17.96 8.36 -10.87
C THR A 98 -18.73 7.19 -11.46
N ASP A 99 -18.87 7.16 -12.78
CA ASP A 99 -19.63 6.14 -13.48
C ASP A 99 -18.79 4.98 -13.99
N GLU A 100 -17.48 5.09 -13.90
CA GLU A 100 -16.58 4.07 -14.42
C GLU A 100 -15.81 3.39 -13.30
N LEU A 101 -15.78 2.06 -13.34
CA LEU A 101 -14.97 1.27 -12.42
C LEU A 101 -13.62 0.98 -13.07
N LEU A 102 -12.93 2.05 -13.44
CA LEU A 102 -11.61 1.98 -14.06
C LEU A 102 -10.81 3.21 -13.69
N TRP A 103 -9.62 3.00 -13.19
CA TRP A 103 -8.65 4.07 -13.02
C TRP A 103 -7.60 3.96 -14.13
N GLU A 104 -7.79 4.78 -15.15
CA GLU A 104 -6.92 4.72 -16.33
C GLU A 104 -5.47 5.08 -15.99
N ASP A 105 -5.27 6.03 -15.08
CA ASP A 105 -3.94 6.58 -14.80
C ASP A 105 -3.22 5.93 -13.62
N GLY A 106 -3.83 4.99 -12.94
CA GLY A 106 -3.17 4.44 -11.75
C GLY A 106 -3.75 3.13 -11.23
N CYS A 107 -3.13 2.65 -10.16
CA CYS A 107 -3.62 1.51 -9.40
C CYS A 107 -3.75 1.90 -7.93
N LEU A 108 -4.80 1.39 -7.30
CA LEU A 108 -5.04 1.54 -5.87
C LEU A 108 -4.56 0.29 -5.16
N PHE A 109 -3.73 0.48 -4.14
CA PHE A 109 -3.20 -0.58 -3.30
C PHE A 109 -3.78 -0.41 -1.90
N LYS A 110 -4.37 -1.47 -1.38
CA LYS A 110 -4.99 -1.42 -0.06
C LYS A 110 -4.55 -2.61 0.78
N ILE A 111 -4.23 -2.36 2.05
CA ILE A 111 -3.99 -3.40 3.02
C ILE A 111 -5.05 -3.26 4.11
N THR A 112 -5.69 -4.37 4.45
CA THR A 112 -6.69 -4.45 5.52
C THR A 112 -6.15 -5.40 6.57
N GLU A 113 -5.79 -4.85 7.73
CA GLU A 113 -5.32 -5.66 8.84
C GLU A 113 -6.53 -6.31 9.50
N LYS A 114 -6.48 -7.61 9.72
CA LYS A 114 -7.61 -8.37 10.23
C LYS A 114 -7.44 -8.71 11.70
N ASN A 115 -6.21 -9.04 12.09
CA ASN A 115 -5.98 -9.54 13.43
C ASN A 115 -4.48 -9.48 13.76
N ASP A 116 -4.18 -9.28 15.02
CA ASP A 116 -2.81 -9.23 15.53
C ASP A 116 -2.80 -9.94 16.88
N GLU A 117 -2.61 -11.25 16.84
CA GLU A 117 -2.68 -12.09 18.03
C GLU A 117 -1.47 -13.01 18.16
N ASN A 118 -0.95 -13.08 19.37
CA ASN A 118 0.13 -14.01 19.70
C ASN A 118 1.36 -13.86 18.80
N GLY A 119 1.67 -12.62 18.43
CA GLY A 119 2.82 -12.34 17.58
C GLY A 119 2.61 -12.66 16.11
N THR A 120 1.39 -13.01 15.72
CA THR A 120 1.04 -13.26 14.31
C THR A 120 0.07 -12.21 13.83
N LEU A 121 0.43 -11.53 12.75
CA LEU A 121 -0.39 -10.53 12.10
C LEU A 121 -1.07 -11.17 10.90
N THR A 122 -2.38 -10.97 10.76
CA THR A 122 -3.16 -11.47 9.63
C THR A 122 -3.76 -10.29 8.89
N PHE A 123 -3.66 -10.30 7.56
CA PHE A 123 -4.12 -9.18 6.74
C PHE A 123 -4.47 -9.64 5.33
N ASP A 124 -5.25 -8.80 4.63
CA ASP A 124 -5.49 -8.93 3.20
C ASP A 124 -4.83 -7.74 2.50
N ALA A 125 -4.44 -7.96 1.24
CA ALA A 125 -3.91 -6.90 0.41
C ALA A 125 -4.52 -6.98 -0.98
N GLU A 126 -4.75 -5.82 -1.60
CA GLU A 126 -5.31 -5.78 -2.95
C GLU A 126 -4.65 -4.72 -3.80
N LYS A 127 -4.57 -5.01 -5.08
CA LYS A 127 -4.20 -4.08 -6.14
C LYS A 127 -5.38 -3.98 -7.09
N TRP A 128 -5.93 -2.78 -7.24
CA TRP A 128 -7.12 -2.56 -8.05
C TRP A 128 -6.86 -1.50 -9.12
N ARG A 129 -7.27 -1.78 -10.33
CA ARG A 129 -7.30 -0.80 -11.42
C ARG A 129 -8.69 -0.67 -12.01
N ALA A 130 -9.43 -1.78 -12.08
CA ALA A 130 -10.75 -1.82 -12.71
C ALA A 130 -11.61 -2.88 -12.05
N GLY A 131 -12.92 -2.84 -12.31
CA GLY A 131 -13.83 -3.85 -11.81
C GLY A 131 -13.46 -5.27 -12.23
N ASN A 132 -12.82 -5.41 -13.39
CA ASN A 132 -12.33 -6.69 -13.91
C ASN A 132 -10.79 -6.74 -13.96
N GLY A 133 -10.13 -5.88 -13.20
CA GLY A 133 -8.67 -5.78 -13.17
C GLY A 133 -8.18 -5.57 -11.77
N ALA A 134 -8.08 -6.64 -10.98
CA ALA A 134 -7.62 -6.59 -9.60
C ALA A 134 -6.92 -7.88 -9.20
N SER A 135 -6.01 -7.78 -8.25
CA SER A 135 -5.29 -8.93 -7.67
C SER A 135 -5.39 -8.83 -6.16
N TYR A 136 -5.57 -9.98 -5.52
CA TYR A 136 -5.77 -10.05 -4.07
C TYR A 136 -4.84 -11.08 -3.44
N PHE A 137 -4.19 -10.69 -2.36
CA PHE A 137 -3.53 -11.60 -1.45
C PHE A 137 -4.43 -11.72 -0.22
N LEU A 138 -4.98 -12.89 0.01
CA LEU A 138 -5.97 -13.10 1.08
C LEU A 138 -5.38 -13.94 2.21
N ASP A 139 -5.78 -13.62 3.42
CA ASP A 139 -5.35 -14.34 4.63
C ASP A 139 -3.84 -14.46 4.72
N CYS A 140 -3.16 -13.35 4.45
CA CYS A 140 -1.72 -13.28 4.62
C CYS A 140 -1.37 -13.30 6.09
N THR A 141 -0.25 -13.94 6.44
CA THR A 141 0.24 -14.00 7.81
C THR A 141 1.70 -13.58 7.86
N ALA A 142 2.07 -12.91 8.94
CA ALA A 142 3.46 -12.57 9.22
C ALA A 142 3.70 -12.72 10.72
N LYS A 143 4.81 -13.36 11.08
CA LYS A 143 5.18 -13.58 12.49
C LYS A 143 6.17 -12.52 12.93
N GLN A 144 5.91 -11.95 14.09
CA GLN A 144 6.81 -10.97 14.67
C GLN A 144 7.99 -11.66 15.35
N ASN A 145 9.19 -11.17 15.06
CA ASN A 145 10.41 -11.60 15.70
C ASN A 145 10.55 -10.93 17.07
N LYS A 146 11.50 -11.40 17.88
CA LYS A 146 11.74 -10.84 19.21
C LYS A 146 12.15 -9.36 19.18
N ASP A 147 12.80 -8.94 18.11
CA ASP A 147 13.27 -7.55 17.96
C ASP A 147 12.18 -6.62 17.40
N GLY A 148 10.96 -7.10 17.21
CA GLY A 148 9.85 -6.30 16.71
C GLY A 148 9.70 -6.31 15.19
N THR A 149 10.67 -6.81 14.45
CA THR A 149 10.54 -6.96 13.00
C THR A 149 9.62 -8.12 12.67
N TYR A 150 9.15 -8.16 11.44
CA TYR A 150 8.33 -9.30 10.96
C TYR A 150 9.16 -10.17 10.03
N ALA A 151 8.93 -11.48 10.13
CA ALA A 151 9.44 -12.44 9.17
C ALA A 151 8.74 -12.23 7.81
N ASP A 152 9.23 -12.87 6.78
CA ASP A 152 8.58 -12.85 5.48
C ASP A 152 7.12 -13.29 5.63
N PHE A 153 6.22 -12.59 4.94
CA PHE A 153 4.81 -12.92 5.01
C PHE A 153 4.50 -14.10 4.10
N GLU A 154 3.44 -14.81 4.47
CA GLU A 154 2.90 -15.90 3.67
C GLU A 154 1.52 -15.51 3.15
N ILE A 155 1.22 -15.88 1.91
CA ILE A 155 -0.07 -15.62 1.28
C ILE A 155 -0.94 -16.83 1.51
N GLY A 156 -2.12 -16.65 2.13
CA GLY A 156 -3.06 -17.74 2.36
C GLY A 156 -3.76 -18.17 1.07
N ALA A 157 -4.23 -17.20 0.29
CA ALA A 157 -4.86 -17.46 -0.99
C ALA A 157 -4.62 -16.30 -1.94
N PHE A 158 -4.52 -16.60 -3.22
CA PHE A 158 -4.43 -15.60 -4.29
C PHE A 158 -5.72 -15.61 -5.08
N ALA A 159 -6.25 -14.42 -5.36
CA ALA A 159 -7.43 -14.26 -6.22
C ALA A 159 -7.18 -13.14 -7.22
N ALA A 160 -7.85 -13.21 -8.35
CA ALA A 160 -7.79 -12.20 -9.40
C ALA A 160 -9.17 -11.97 -9.98
N ALA A 161 -9.43 -10.75 -10.39
CA ALA A 161 -10.69 -10.38 -11.01
C ALA A 161 -10.46 -9.81 -12.41
#